data_5497051015752518bde94afd6246cfec
#
_entry.id   5497051015752518bde94afd6246cfec
#
_cell.length_a   1.000
_cell.length_b   1.000
_cell.length_c   1.000
_cell.angle_alpha   90.00
_cell.angle_beta   90.00
_cell.angle_gamma   90.00
#
_symmetry.space_group_name_H-M   'P 1'
#
loop_
_entity.id
_entity.type
_entity.pdbx_description
1 polymer ?
#
loop_
_entity_poly.entity_id
_entity_poly.type
_entity_poly.pdbx_seq_one_letter_code
_entity_poly.pdbx_strand_id
1 'polypeptide(L)'
;MDVPSGENAGLSSITLHSPPSPAPPSPAPAPPARPPAPLPPGPDAGPGVAVRAQPSPGYVGGRVVVTYTVRNGKNALATGLRLRLGLPAGIPVATLPAGCAGGVCALPDLAQGASSVLRVVLAPDRALRTNVTGTLTTTGTDADRGDNVSRIPLRILQPRIVSVPEVGKPGFVTSVRGKDFPPGVPVELTWKPGITATAPPARPIGDGSFIAQLLILVKDRTGPRTITASGPGFSPVTTDFLVVGGTITPPDEVGRR
;
A
#
# COMPACT_ATOMS: atom_id res chain seq x y z
N MET A 1 -17.00 -55.26 -106.31
CA MET A 1 -18.20 -54.71 -106.95
C MET A 1 -18.29 -53.29 -106.41
N ASP A 2 -17.80 -52.50 -107.16
CA ASP A 2 -18.28 -51.44 -107.99
C ASP A 2 -18.59 -50.14 -107.27
N VAL A 3 -17.81 -49.23 -107.62
CA VAL A 3 -17.85 -47.80 -107.86
C VAL A 3 -19.21 -47.28 -108.34
N PRO A 4 -19.63 -45.98 -108.26
CA PRO A 4 -18.85 -44.81 -108.66
C PRO A 4 -19.08 -43.52 -107.83
N SER A 5 -18.09 -42.64 -107.82
CA SER A 5 -17.96 -41.32 -108.51
C SER A 5 -19.15 -40.35 -108.47
N GLY A 6 -18.91 -39.14 -108.13
CA GLY A 6 -19.73 -37.95 -108.35
C GLY A 6 -19.17 -36.75 -107.57
N GLU A 7 -18.37 -36.04 -108.19
CA GLU A 7 -18.45 -34.69 -108.80
C GLU A 7 -18.67 -33.53 -107.76
N ASN A 8 -17.68 -32.86 -107.55
CA ASN A 8 -17.33 -31.45 -107.76
C ASN A 8 -18.45 -30.41 -107.82
N ALA A 9 -18.52 -29.56 -106.83
CA ALA A 9 -19.10 -28.24 -106.98
C ALA A 9 -18.29 -27.23 -106.15
N GLY A 10 -17.74 -26.32 -106.84
CA GLY A 10 -16.92 -25.23 -106.33
C GLY A 10 -17.65 -24.33 -105.31
N LEU A 11 -17.06 -24.06 -104.28
CA LEU A 11 -17.51 -23.00 -103.34
C LEU A 11 -16.48 -21.87 -103.29
N SER A 12 -16.93 -20.72 -103.73
CA SER A 12 -16.24 -19.41 -103.58
C SER A 12 -15.87 -19.13 -102.18
N SER A 13 -14.56 -18.83 -101.98
CA SER A 13 -14.03 -18.37 -100.70
C SER A 13 -14.57 -16.97 -100.40
N ILE A 14 -15.43 -16.83 -99.42
CA ILE A 14 -15.79 -15.55 -98.85
C ILE A 14 -14.70 -15.19 -97.76
N THR A 15 -13.86 -14.21 -98.02
CA THR A 15 -12.90 -13.66 -97.00
C THR A 15 -13.67 -12.77 -96.05
N LEU A 16 -13.98 -13.30 -94.89
CA LEU A 16 -14.53 -12.52 -93.79
C LEU A 16 -13.39 -11.68 -93.17
N HIS A 17 -13.46 -10.36 -93.33
CA HIS A 17 -12.65 -9.42 -92.65
C HIS A 17 -13.12 -9.34 -91.19
N SER A 18 -12.35 -9.88 -90.27
CA SER A 18 -12.57 -9.66 -88.83
C SER A 18 -12.40 -8.14 -88.50
N PRO A 19 -13.34 -7.58 -87.75
CA PRO A 19 -13.15 -6.18 -87.29
C PRO A 19 -11.90 -6.06 -86.41
N PRO A 20 -11.22 -4.92 -86.41
CA PRO A 20 -10.05 -4.68 -85.53
C PRO A 20 -10.41 -4.84 -84.05
N SER A 21 -9.62 -5.60 -83.38
CA SER A 21 -9.73 -5.82 -81.93
C SER A 21 -9.68 -4.44 -81.24
N PRO A 22 -10.59 -4.16 -80.29
CA PRO A 22 -10.52 -2.91 -79.54
C PRO A 22 -9.18 -2.79 -78.79
N ALA A 23 -8.56 -1.63 -78.84
CA ALA A 23 -7.33 -1.36 -78.12
C ALA A 23 -7.48 -1.60 -76.60
N PRO A 24 -6.51 -2.19 -75.93
CA PRO A 24 -6.58 -2.41 -74.50
C PRO A 24 -6.78 -1.06 -73.74
N PRO A 25 -7.63 -1.06 -72.71
CA PRO A 25 -7.87 0.16 -71.95
C PRO A 25 -6.56 0.66 -71.35
N SER A 26 -6.34 1.99 -71.45
CA SER A 26 -5.20 2.67 -70.84
C SER A 26 -5.14 2.33 -69.35
N PRO A 27 -3.98 1.97 -68.77
CA PRO A 27 -3.87 1.68 -67.38
C PRO A 27 -4.34 2.87 -66.53
N ALA A 28 -5.25 2.59 -65.57
CA ALA A 28 -5.74 3.60 -64.65
C ALA A 28 -4.54 4.26 -63.90
N PRO A 29 -4.58 5.56 -63.63
CA PRO A 29 -3.51 6.22 -62.85
C PRO A 29 -3.35 5.52 -61.53
N ALA A 30 -2.10 5.20 -61.14
CA ALA A 30 -1.81 4.57 -59.88
C ALA A 30 -2.34 5.44 -58.71
N PRO A 31 -2.99 4.85 -57.70
CA PRO A 31 -3.45 5.59 -56.55
C PRO A 31 -2.27 6.34 -55.91
N PRO A 32 -2.49 7.56 -55.39
CA PRO A 32 -1.41 8.34 -54.74
C PRO A 32 -0.76 7.49 -53.64
N ALA A 33 0.56 7.49 -53.61
CA ALA A 33 1.34 6.76 -52.59
C ALA A 33 0.87 7.15 -51.20
N ARG A 34 0.49 6.16 -50.41
CA ARG A 34 0.11 6.37 -49.01
C ARG A 34 1.26 7.07 -48.29
N PRO A 35 0.98 8.12 -47.49
CA PRO A 35 2.05 8.76 -46.69
C PRO A 35 2.78 7.68 -45.88
N PRO A 36 4.10 7.78 -45.70
CA PRO A 36 4.82 6.84 -44.90
C PRO A 36 4.21 6.79 -43.49
N ALA A 37 4.00 5.61 -42.97
CA ALA A 37 3.50 5.43 -41.59
C ALA A 37 4.44 6.16 -40.63
N PRO A 38 3.91 6.84 -39.58
CA PRO A 38 4.75 7.43 -38.56
C PRO A 38 5.74 6.39 -38.05
N LEU A 39 7.01 6.79 -37.93
CA LEU A 39 8.03 5.94 -37.29
C LEU A 39 7.52 5.53 -35.90
N PRO A 40 7.69 4.26 -35.50
CA PRO A 40 7.37 3.84 -34.14
C PRO A 40 8.12 4.75 -33.18
N PRO A 41 7.49 5.18 -32.06
CA PRO A 41 8.18 5.97 -31.04
C PRO A 41 9.47 5.27 -30.65
N GLY A 42 10.53 6.02 -30.54
CA GLY A 42 11.84 5.54 -30.13
C GLY A 42 11.77 4.89 -28.74
N PRO A 43 12.81 4.19 -28.30
CA PRO A 43 12.85 3.56 -26.99
C PRO A 43 12.80 4.66 -25.90
N ASP A 44 11.71 4.72 -25.15
CA ASP A 44 11.53 5.63 -24.04
C ASP A 44 11.75 4.92 -22.71
N ALA A 45 12.38 5.61 -21.75
CA ALA A 45 12.37 5.21 -20.35
C ALA A 45 11.02 5.62 -19.73
N GLY A 46 10.60 4.92 -18.71
CA GLY A 46 9.39 5.24 -17.95
C GLY A 46 9.60 4.80 -16.50
N PRO A 47 10.45 5.54 -15.75
CA PRO A 47 10.65 5.27 -14.34
C PRO A 47 9.48 5.83 -13.53
N GLY A 48 8.86 5.00 -12.69
CA GLY A 48 7.80 5.38 -11.78
C GLY A 48 8.12 5.04 -10.34
N VAL A 49 7.44 5.67 -9.36
CA VAL A 49 7.62 5.45 -7.94
C VAL A 49 6.34 4.95 -7.26
N ALA A 50 6.47 3.93 -6.41
CA ALA A 50 5.42 3.47 -5.51
C ALA A 50 5.89 3.58 -4.05
N VAL A 51 5.00 4.04 -3.15
CA VAL A 51 5.27 4.15 -1.71
C VAL A 51 4.34 3.23 -0.95
N ARG A 52 4.87 2.57 0.10
CA ARG A 52 4.10 1.75 1.05
C ARG A 52 4.61 1.98 2.46
N ALA A 53 3.73 1.90 3.45
CA ALA A 53 4.09 1.97 4.86
C ALA A 53 3.53 0.75 5.60
N GLN A 54 4.35 0.14 6.46
CA GLN A 54 3.95 -1.01 7.27
C GLN A 54 4.57 -0.91 8.68
N PRO A 55 3.78 -1.22 9.74
CA PRO A 55 2.34 -1.49 9.71
C PRO A 55 1.52 -0.25 9.34
N SER A 56 0.29 -0.48 8.87
CA SER A 56 -0.69 0.56 8.60
C SER A 56 -2.04 0.14 9.22
N PRO A 57 -2.49 0.81 10.29
CA PRO A 57 -1.87 1.96 10.97
C PRO A 57 -0.58 1.60 11.70
N GLY A 58 0.30 2.60 11.93
CA GLY A 58 1.41 2.50 12.87
C GLY A 58 0.97 2.87 14.29
N TYR A 59 1.87 2.69 15.27
CA TYR A 59 1.58 2.91 16.69
C TYR A 59 2.71 3.71 17.35
N VAL A 60 2.33 4.54 18.33
CA VAL A 60 3.29 5.29 19.14
C VAL A 60 4.21 4.33 19.88
N GLY A 61 5.52 4.59 19.81
CA GLY A 61 6.57 3.71 20.36
C GLY A 61 6.91 2.50 19.50
N GLY A 62 6.17 2.27 18.43
CA GLY A 62 6.46 1.25 17.45
C GLY A 62 7.43 1.73 16.35
N ARG A 63 7.55 0.93 15.32
CA ARG A 63 8.32 1.27 14.11
C ARG A 63 7.43 1.15 12.88
N VAL A 64 7.56 2.11 11.96
CA VAL A 64 6.88 2.06 10.67
C VAL A 64 7.95 2.06 9.59
N VAL A 65 7.94 1.02 8.76
CA VAL A 65 8.84 0.91 7.61
C VAL A 65 8.13 1.51 6.40
N VAL A 66 8.67 2.61 5.88
CA VAL A 66 8.24 3.19 4.62
C VAL A 66 9.14 2.65 3.52
N THR A 67 8.54 1.98 2.56
CA THR A 67 9.22 1.40 1.41
C THR A 67 8.87 2.21 0.16
N TYR A 68 9.90 2.70 -0.51
CA TYR A 68 9.84 3.35 -1.80
C TYR A 68 10.37 2.38 -2.84
N THR A 69 9.58 2.06 -3.84
CA THR A 69 9.97 1.22 -4.97
C THR A 69 9.96 2.05 -6.23
N VAL A 70 11.12 2.23 -6.85
CA VAL A 70 11.26 2.87 -8.16
C VAL A 70 11.47 1.77 -9.19
N ARG A 71 10.67 1.77 -10.25
CA ARG A 71 10.74 0.76 -11.31
C ARG A 71 10.74 1.45 -12.68
N ASN A 72 11.59 0.98 -13.59
CA ASN A 72 11.54 1.39 -14.98
C ASN A 72 10.66 0.40 -15.77
N GLY A 73 9.50 0.86 -16.20
CA GLY A 73 8.49 0.07 -16.94
C GLY A 73 8.65 0.07 -18.45
N LYS A 74 9.58 0.87 -19.02
CA LYS A 74 9.75 1.06 -20.46
C LYS A 74 11.08 0.48 -20.98
N ASN A 75 11.30 0.61 -22.28
CA ASN A 75 12.32 -0.14 -23.02
C ASN A 75 13.72 0.50 -23.00
N ALA A 76 13.84 1.78 -22.63
CA ALA A 76 15.12 2.47 -22.54
C ALA A 76 15.67 2.49 -21.12
N LEU A 77 16.96 2.71 -20.98
CA LEU A 77 17.62 2.91 -19.69
C LEU A 77 17.14 4.20 -19.04
N ALA A 78 16.66 4.12 -17.80
CA ALA A 78 16.32 5.28 -16.99
C ALA A 78 17.57 5.77 -16.25
N THR A 79 17.99 7.00 -16.49
CA THR A 79 19.25 7.57 -16.00
C THR A 79 19.05 8.79 -15.13
N GLY A 80 20.03 9.05 -14.26
CA GLY A 80 20.06 10.25 -13.42
C GLY A 80 18.87 10.35 -12.46
N LEU A 81 18.45 9.20 -11.92
CA LEU A 81 17.29 9.08 -11.07
C LEU A 81 17.56 9.67 -9.68
N ARG A 82 16.66 10.55 -9.24
CA ARG A 82 16.67 11.12 -7.88
C ARG A 82 15.29 10.99 -7.25
N LEU A 83 15.24 10.42 -6.07
CA LEU A 83 14.01 10.27 -5.29
C LEU A 83 14.01 11.24 -4.12
N ARG A 84 13.04 12.15 -4.07
CA ARG A 84 12.77 12.99 -2.91
C ARG A 84 11.81 12.27 -1.98
N LEU A 85 12.22 12.09 -0.73
CA LEU A 85 11.45 11.48 0.35
C LEU A 85 10.63 12.56 1.05
N GLY A 86 9.32 12.58 0.86
CA GLY A 86 8.40 13.45 1.59
C GLY A 86 7.99 12.78 2.89
N LEU A 87 8.86 12.85 3.90
CA LEU A 87 8.61 12.29 5.23
C LEU A 87 7.78 13.25 6.08
N PRO A 88 6.94 12.74 7.00
CA PRO A 88 6.12 13.56 7.88
C PRO A 88 6.98 14.43 8.81
N ALA A 89 6.70 15.71 8.86
CA ALA A 89 7.32 16.57 9.85
C ALA A 89 6.97 16.13 11.28
N GLY A 90 7.99 16.07 12.14
CA GLY A 90 7.80 15.76 13.55
C GLY A 90 7.59 14.29 13.89
N ILE A 91 7.88 13.37 12.97
CA ILE A 91 8.11 11.96 13.31
C ILE A 91 9.61 11.71 13.24
N PRO A 92 10.24 11.22 14.32
CA PRO A 92 11.64 10.85 14.29
C PRO A 92 11.91 9.76 13.24
N VAL A 93 12.99 9.95 12.49
CA VAL A 93 13.48 8.96 11.52
C VAL A 93 14.57 8.15 12.22
N ALA A 94 14.30 6.86 12.42
CA ALA A 94 15.25 5.96 13.06
C ALA A 94 16.34 5.49 12.09
N THR A 95 16.01 5.31 10.80
CA THR A 95 16.98 4.86 9.80
C THR A 95 16.65 5.47 8.44
N LEU A 96 17.67 6.06 7.82
CA LEU A 96 17.67 6.49 6.41
C LEU A 96 18.58 5.57 5.59
N PRO A 97 18.25 5.31 4.32
CA PRO A 97 19.11 4.56 3.42
C PRO A 97 20.43 5.32 3.16
N ALA A 98 21.49 4.59 2.89
CA ALA A 98 22.74 5.17 2.40
C ALA A 98 22.52 5.91 1.07
N GLY A 99 23.26 7.00 0.83
CA GLY A 99 23.15 7.80 -0.39
C GLY A 99 22.00 8.82 -0.39
N CYS A 100 21.28 8.98 0.74
CA CYS A 100 20.26 10.01 0.90
C CYS A 100 20.81 11.19 1.71
N ALA A 101 20.76 12.39 1.15
CA ALA A 101 21.13 13.63 1.80
C ALA A 101 20.02 14.66 1.67
N GLY A 102 19.66 15.36 2.76
CA GLY A 102 18.60 16.37 2.73
C GLY A 102 17.24 15.85 2.25
N GLY A 103 16.93 14.56 2.46
CA GLY A 103 15.69 13.95 2.00
C GLY A 103 15.66 13.62 0.51
N VAL A 104 16.79 13.69 -0.19
CA VAL A 104 16.93 13.31 -1.60
C VAL A 104 17.94 12.17 -1.71
N CYS A 105 17.55 11.10 -2.40
CA CYS A 105 18.36 9.91 -2.63
C CYS A 105 18.73 9.82 -4.12
N ALA A 106 20.02 9.67 -4.41
CA ALA A 106 20.47 9.29 -5.74
C ALA A 106 20.27 7.78 -5.93
N LEU A 107 19.72 7.39 -7.06
CA LEU A 107 19.47 6.00 -7.42
C LEU A 107 20.39 5.59 -8.56
N PRO A 108 20.72 4.28 -8.67
CA PRO A 108 21.41 3.77 -9.83
C PRO A 108 20.52 3.89 -11.08
N ASP A 109 21.14 3.86 -12.24
CA ASP A 109 20.42 3.74 -13.49
C ASP A 109 19.66 2.42 -13.54
N LEU A 110 18.44 2.46 -14.08
CA LEU A 110 17.56 1.30 -14.14
C LEU A 110 17.36 0.83 -15.58
N ALA A 111 17.80 -0.38 -15.88
CA ALA A 111 17.46 -1.06 -17.11
C ALA A 111 15.96 -1.36 -17.20
N GLN A 112 15.50 -1.77 -18.38
CA GLN A 112 14.11 -2.20 -18.59
C GLN A 112 13.68 -3.23 -17.53
N GLY A 113 12.55 -2.99 -16.88
CA GLY A 113 11.96 -3.87 -15.87
C GLY A 113 12.69 -3.88 -14.53
N ALA A 114 13.87 -3.25 -14.44
CA ALA A 114 14.63 -3.17 -13.20
C ALA A 114 13.96 -2.28 -12.17
N SER A 115 14.26 -2.52 -10.89
CA SER A 115 13.73 -1.74 -9.78
C SER A 115 14.79 -1.48 -8.71
N SER A 116 14.64 -0.35 -8.02
CA SER A 116 15.40 0.02 -6.83
C SER A 116 14.46 0.20 -5.66
N VAL A 117 14.84 -0.30 -4.48
CA VAL A 117 14.00 -0.26 -3.28
C VAL A 117 14.74 0.45 -2.16
N LEU A 118 14.14 1.49 -1.63
CA LEU A 118 14.62 2.23 -0.46
C LEU A 118 13.68 1.99 0.72
N ARG A 119 14.26 1.82 1.92
CA ARG A 119 13.49 1.65 3.16
C ARG A 119 13.89 2.70 4.16
N VAL A 120 12.89 3.41 4.69
CA VAL A 120 13.03 4.38 5.78
C VAL A 120 12.29 3.83 6.98
N VAL A 121 12.91 3.86 8.14
CA VAL A 121 12.25 3.45 9.40
C VAL A 121 11.90 4.70 10.19
N LEU A 122 10.61 4.86 10.46
CA LEU A 122 10.07 5.91 11.31
C LEU A 122 9.86 5.36 12.73
N ALA A 123 10.11 6.19 13.75
CA ALA A 123 9.88 5.88 15.17
C ALA A 123 8.86 6.87 15.76
N PRO A 124 7.56 6.68 15.54
CA PRO A 124 6.53 7.61 16.00
C PRO A 124 6.51 7.74 17.53
N ASP A 125 6.54 8.98 18.01
CA ASP A 125 6.47 9.35 19.43
C ASP A 125 5.12 9.94 19.83
N ARG A 126 4.24 10.20 18.85
CA ARG A 126 2.89 10.74 19.04
C ARG A 126 1.92 10.27 18.00
N ALA A 127 0.63 10.27 18.34
CA ALA A 127 -0.45 9.98 17.41
C ALA A 127 -0.62 11.14 16.41
N LEU A 128 -0.78 10.79 15.13
CA LEU A 128 -1.06 11.77 14.08
C LEU A 128 -1.65 11.13 12.83
N ARG A 129 -2.21 11.98 11.98
CA ARG A 129 -2.63 11.64 10.61
C ARG A 129 -1.89 12.56 9.64
N THR A 130 -1.23 11.98 8.67
CA THR A 130 -0.39 12.71 7.72
C THR A 130 -0.27 11.92 6.42
N ASN A 131 0.60 12.37 5.52
CA ASN A 131 0.92 11.64 4.31
C ASN A 131 2.42 11.43 4.20
N VAL A 132 2.78 10.36 3.53
CA VAL A 132 4.15 10.11 3.05
C VAL A 132 4.13 10.21 1.54
N THR A 133 5.11 10.89 0.98
CA THR A 133 5.21 11.08 -0.48
C THR A 133 6.58 10.65 -0.99
N GLY A 134 6.61 10.15 -2.22
CA GLY A 134 7.82 9.95 -3.00
C GLY A 134 7.69 10.75 -4.28
N THR A 135 8.67 11.58 -4.60
CA THR A 135 8.73 12.33 -5.87
C THR A 135 10.00 11.93 -6.59
N LEU A 136 9.83 11.33 -7.75
CA LEU A 136 10.91 10.89 -8.61
C LEU A 136 11.23 11.97 -9.65
N THR A 137 12.51 12.18 -9.93
CA THR A 137 12.99 13.01 -11.05
C THR A 137 14.06 12.22 -11.79
N THR A 138 14.15 12.46 -13.09
CA THR A 138 15.16 11.88 -13.98
C THR A 138 15.79 12.97 -14.85
N THR A 139 17.03 12.80 -15.25
CA THR A 139 17.68 13.65 -16.24
C THR A 139 17.49 13.12 -17.67
N GLY A 140 17.06 11.87 -17.81
CA GLY A 140 16.73 11.24 -19.08
C GLY A 140 15.29 11.50 -19.54
N THR A 141 14.92 10.84 -20.64
CA THR A 141 13.55 10.84 -21.14
C THR A 141 12.64 10.06 -20.18
N ASP A 142 11.42 10.52 -20.02
CA ASP A 142 10.39 9.90 -19.24
C ASP A 142 9.06 9.95 -20.00
N ALA A 143 8.58 8.80 -20.40
CA ALA A 143 7.37 8.65 -21.20
C ALA A 143 6.08 8.80 -20.39
N ASP A 144 6.14 8.61 -19.06
CA ASP A 144 4.98 8.72 -18.18
C ASP A 144 5.34 9.44 -16.87
N ARG A 145 5.24 10.74 -16.90
CA ARG A 145 5.49 11.58 -15.72
C ARG A 145 4.36 11.51 -14.68
N GLY A 146 3.25 10.86 -14.99
CA GLY A 146 2.10 10.72 -14.09
C GLY A 146 2.39 9.82 -12.90
N ASP A 147 3.30 8.85 -13.03
CA ASP A 147 3.70 7.91 -11.99
C ASP A 147 4.95 8.35 -11.20
N ASN A 148 5.46 9.56 -11.47
CA ASN A 148 6.60 10.15 -10.77
C ASN A 148 6.29 10.64 -9.35
N VAL A 149 5.03 10.66 -8.96
CA VAL A 149 4.61 11.07 -7.61
C VAL A 149 3.70 10.01 -7.01
N SER A 150 4.13 9.46 -5.88
CA SER A 150 3.30 8.56 -5.09
C SER A 150 3.05 9.15 -3.71
N ARG A 151 1.79 9.14 -3.28
CA ARG A 151 1.36 9.66 -1.98
C ARG A 151 0.46 8.65 -1.30
N ILE A 152 0.76 8.35 -0.04
CA ILE A 152 -0.06 7.48 0.79
C ILE A 152 -0.42 8.15 2.12
N PRO A 153 -1.61 7.90 2.67
CA PRO A 153 -1.94 8.31 4.03
C PRO A 153 -1.15 7.49 5.05
N LEU A 154 -0.67 8.14 6.08
CA LEU A 154 -0.05 7.52 7.26
C LEU A 154 -0.86 7.90 8.50
N ARG A 155 -1.32 6.89 9.24
CA ARG A 155 -2.02 7.05 10.50
C ARG A 155 -1.21 6.39 11.60
N ILE A 156 -0.90 7.16 12.66
CA ILE A 156 -0.26 6.67 13.88
C ILE A 156 -1.29 6.72 15.01
N LEU A 157 -1.52 5.59 15.65
CA LEU A 157 -2.44 5.44 16.76
C LEU A 157 -1.71 5.49 18.09
N GLN A 158 -2.38 6.03 19.12
CA GLN A 158 -1.98 5.95 20.50
C GLN A 158 -2.85 4.89 21.19
N PRO A 159 -2.31 3.73 21.56
CA PRO A 159 -3.03 2.76 22.39
C PRO A 159 -3.48 3.39 23.71
N ARG A 160 -4.60 2.92 24.23
CA ARG A 160 -5.15 3.38 25.51
C ARG A 160 -5.89 2.28 26.21
N ILE A 161 -5.87 2.31 27.53
CA ILE A 161 -6.64 1.42 28.39
C ILE A 161 -7.48 2.21 29.39
N VAL A 162 -8.58 1.64 29.79
CA VAL A 162 -9.41 2.10 30.91
C VAL A 162 -9.82 0.91 31.76
N SER A 163 -9.95 1.10 33.07
CA SER A 163 -10.49 0.11 33.98
C SER A 163 -11.97 0.37 34.26
N VAL A 164 -12.78 -0.66 34.30
CA VAL A 164 -14.21 -0.56 34.57
C VAL A 164 -14.64 -1.67 35.51
N PRO A 165 -15.02 -1.34 36.76
CA PRO A 165 -14.95 -0.02 37.39
C PRO A 165 -13.51 0.44 37.66
N GLU A 166 -13.33 1.73 37.94
CA GLU A 166 -12.02 2.34 38.31
C GLU A 166 -11.72 2.19 39.81
N VAL A 167 -12.68 1.73 40.59
CA VAL A 167 -12.59 1.50 42.02
C VAL A 167 -13.12 0.10 42.34
N GLY A 168 -12.42 -0.62 43.21
CA GLY A 168 -12.82 -1.97 43.63
C GLY A 168 -12.27 -2.32 45.00
N LYS A 169 -12.72 -3.46 45.54
CA LYS A 169 -12.23 -4.01 46.82
C LYS A 169 -11.52 -5.33 46.60
N PRO A 170 -10.68 -5.77 47.54
CA PRO A 170 -10.08 -7.10 47.49
C PRO A 170 -11.15 -8.20 47.32
N GLY A 171 -10.85 -9.19 46.46
CA GLY A 171 -11.76 -10.28 46.08
C GLY A 171 -12.65 -9.96 44.88
N PHE A 172 -12.64 -8.74 44.34
CA PHE A 172 -13.44 -8.36 43.16
C PHE A 172 -12.61 -8.41 41.85
N VAL A 173 -13.33 -8.40 40.76
CA VAL A 173 -12.77 -8.37 39.41
C VAL A 173 -13.03 -6.99 38.78
N THR A 174 -12.02 -6.41 38.18
CA THR A 174 -12.16 -5.26 37.27
C THR A 174 -11.88 -5.67 35.85
N SER A 175 -12.58 -5.04 34.90
CA SER A 175 -12.31 -5.23 33.45
C SER A 175 -11.42 -4.12 32.94
N VAL A 176 -10.32 -4.48 32.29
CA VAL A 176 -9.47 -3.56 31.53
C VAL A 176 -9.89 -3.60 30.06
N ARG A 177 -10.30 -2.46 29.55
CA ARG A 177 -10.68 -2.29 28.14
C ARG A 177 -9.58 -1.56 27.41
N GLY A 178 -9.05 -2.20 26.38
CA GLY A 178 -8.04 -1.61 25.48
C GLY A 178 -8.65 -1.18 24.18
N LYS A 179 -8.09 -0.10 23.59
CA LYS A 179 -8.46 0.40 22.29
C LYS A 179 -7.24 0.93 21.54
N ASP A 180 -7.28 0.85 20.20
CA ASP A 180 -6.22 1.31 19.31
C ASP A 180 -4.90 0.54 19.51
N PHE A 181 -4.93 -0.76 19.88
CA PHE A 181 -3.76 -1.64 19.98
C PHE A 181 -3.48 -2.36 18.65
N PRO A 182 -2.23 -2.84 18.43
CA PRO A 182 -1.92 -3.66 17.28
C PRO A 182 -2.71 -4.97 17.33
N PRO A 183 -3.53 -5.31 16.31
CA PRO A 183 -4.31 -6.54 16.29
C PRO A 183 -3.44 -7.80 16.39
N GLY A 184 -3.87 -8.78 17.21
CA GLY A 184 -3.21 -10.07 17.38
C GLY A 184 -1.91 -10.05 18.19
N VAL A 185 -1.37 -8.86 18.51
CA VAL A 185 -0.15 -8.72 19.32
C VAL A 185 -0.49 -8.98 20.79
N PRO A 186 0.28 -9.83 21.51
CA PRO A 186 0.03 -10.07 22.92
C PRO A 186 0.28 -8.79 23.74
N VAL A 187 -0.70 -8.45 24.60
CA VAL A 187 -0.65 -7.31 25.52
C VAL A 187 -0.61 -7.85 26.93
N GLU A 188 0.49 -7.60 27.62
CA GLU A 188 0.65 -7.96 29.02
C GLU A 188 0.08 -6.86 29.92
N LEU A 189 -0.68 -7.26 30.93
CA LEU A 189 -1.22 -6.34 31.93
C LEU A 189 -0.50 -6.56 33.25
N THR A 190 0.06 -5.49 33.80
CA THR A 190 0.70 -5.49 35.12
C THR A 190 -0.04 -4.55 36.05
N TRP A 191 -0.03 -4.90 37.33
CA TRP A 191 -0.71 -4.18 38.41
C TRP A 191 0.31 -3.79 39.48
N LYS A 192 0.50 -2.50 39.74
CA LYS A 192 1.50 -2.00 40.71
C LYS A 192 0.97 -0.78 41.49
N PRO A 193 1.38 -0.62 42.76
CA PRO A 193 1.88 -1.66 43.65
C PRO A 193 0.76 -2.64 44.00
N GLY A 194 1.08 -3.80 44.53
CA GLY A 194 0.09 -4.78 44.98
C GLY A 194 0.26 -6.16 44.39
N ILE A 195 -0.72 -7.00 44.62
CA ILE A 195 -0.74 -8.39 44.18
C ILE A 195 -1.94 -8.60 43.28
N THR A 196 -1.71 -9.05 42.07
CA THR A 196 -2.79 -9.49 41.18
C THR A 196 -2.54 -10.93 40.73
N ALA A 197 -3.61 -11.64 40.39
CA ALA A 197 -3.46 -12.91 39.72
C ALA A 197 -2.82 -12.71 38.34
N THR A 198 -1.92 -13.62 37.97
CA THR A 198 -1.37 -13.64 36.62
C THR A 198 -2.51 -13.91 35.64
N ALA A 199 -2.79 -12.92 34.78
CA ALA A 199 -3.72 -13.08 33.68
C ALA A 199 -2.95 -13.45 32.40
N PRO A 200 -3.51 -14.28 31.52
CA PRO A 200 -2.90 -14.50 30.21
C PRO A 200 -2.86 -13.19 29.43
N PRO A 201 -1.85 -13.00 28.56
CA PRO A 201 -1.79 -11.82 27.73
C PRO A 201 -3.06 -11.64 26.90
N ALA A 202 -3.62 -10.43 26.92
CA ALA A 202 -4.77 -10.08 26.08
C ALA A 202 -4.35 -10.02 24.62
N ARG A 203 -5.25 -10.42 23.71
CA ARG A 203 -5.00 -10.31 22.26
C ARG A 203 -6.03 -9.38 21.65
N PRO A 204 -5.63 -8.19 21.20
CA PRO A 204 -6.53 -7.26 20.51
C PRO A 204 -7.09 -7.91 19.24
N ILE A 205 -8.39 -7.71 19.00
CA ILE A 205 -9.08 -8.15 17.79
C ILE A 205 -8.80 -7.18 16.61
N GLY A 206 -9.41 -7.42 15.46
CA GLY A 206 -9.12 -6.69 14.21
C GLY A 206 -9.26 -5.18 14.27
N ASP A 207 -10.11 -4.65 15.15
CA ASP A 207 -10.29 -3.21 15.40
C ASP A 207 -9.30 -2.63 16.44
N GLY A 208 -8.40 -3.45 16.96
CA GLY A 208 -7.44 -3.06 17.99
C GLY A 208 -8.03 -2.98 19.40
N SER A 209 -9.21 -3.54 19.65
CA SER A 209 -9.81 -3.57 20.97
C SER A 209 -9.59 -4.91 21.68
N PHE A 210 -9.58 -4.87 23.02
CA PHE A 210 -9.61 -6.05 23.87
C PHE A 210 -10.33 -5.75 25.17
N ILE A 211 -10.76 -6.84 25.84
CA ILE A 211 -11.26 -6.82 27.23
C ILE A 211 -10.51 -7.91 27.99
N ALA A 212 -9.90 -7.54 29.10
CA ALA A 212 -9.25 -8.46 30.01
C ALA A 212 -9.78 -8.25 31.43
N GLN A 213 -9.84 -9.33 32.22
CA GLN A 213 -10.29 -9.27 33.61
C GLN A 213 -9.08 -9.38 34.53
N LEU A 214 -9.02 -8.52 35.54
CA LEU A 214 -8.02 -8.55 36.59
C LEU A 214 -8.71 -8.84 37.93
N LEU A 215 -8.29 -9.92 38.61
CA LEU A 215 -8.72 -10.22 39.94
C LEU A 215 -7.90 -9.46 40.97
N ILE A 216 -8.56 -8.65 41.80
CA ILE A 216 -7.95 -7.99 42.96
C ILE A 216 -7.87 -9.05 44.05
N LEU A 217 -6.67 -9.52 44.37
CA LEU A 217 -6.51 -10.58 45.36
C LEU A 217 -6.99 -10.14 46.76
N VAL A 218 -7.57 -11.06 47.50
CA VAL A 218 -8.10 -10.79 48.85
C VAL A 218 -7.04 -10.23 49.81
N LYS A 219 -5.78 -10.60 49.61
CA LYS A 219 -4.64 -10.11 50.40
C LYS A 219 -4.07 -8.76 49.93
N ASP A 220 -4.64 -8.16 48.87
CA ASP A 220 -4.19 -6.89 48.42
C ASP A 220 -4.55 -5.76 49.39
N ARG A 221 -3.69 -4.75 49.50
CA ARG A 221 -3.91 -3.63 50.41
C ARG A 221 -4.75 -2.55 49.73
N THR A 222 -5.43 -1.77 50.52
CA THR A 222 -6.11 -0.56 50.01
C THR A 222 -5.11 0.48 49.52
N GLY A 223 -5.55 1.33 48.58
CA GLY A 223 -4.76 2.44 48.03
C GLY A 223 -4.70 2.46 46.50
N PRO A 224 -4.04 3.46 45.93
CA PRO A 224 -3.93 3.62 44.48
C PRO A 224 -3.11 2.50 43.84
N ARG A 225 -3.48 2.18 42.60
CA ARG A 225 -2.82 1.21 41.73
C ARG A 225 -2.68 1.78 40.37
N THR A 226 -1.63 1.37 39.67
CA THR A 226 -1.45 1.64 38.25
C THR A 226 -1.50 0.34 37.47
N ILE A 227 -2.40 0.26 36.53
CA ILE A 227 -2.47 -0.83 35.57
C ILE A 227 -1.68 -0.39 34.35
N THR A 228 -0.72 -1.20 33.94
CA THR A 228 0.11 -0.94 32.74
C THR A 228 -0.14 -2.02 31.71
N ALA A 229 -0.47 -1.62 30.49
CA ALA A 229 -0.49 -2.49 29.32
C ALA A 229 0.80 -2.32 28.52
N SER A 230 1.52 -3.41 28.29
CA SER A 230 2.79 -3.44 27.57
C SER A 230 2.82 -4.58 26.56
N GLY A 231 3.66 -4.43 25.52
CA GLY A 231 3.82 -5.42 24.47
C GLY A 231 4.69 -4.89 23.33
N PRO A 232 4.97 -5.72 22.33
CA PRO A 232 5.78 -5.30 21.20
C PRO A 232 5.02 -4.36 20.27
N GLY A 233 5.75 -3.38 19.70
CA GLY A 233 5.23 -2.51 18.64
C GLY A 233 4.44 -1.29 19.10
N PHE A 234 4.38 -1.02 20.39
CA PHE A 234 3.80 0.20 20.96
C PHE A 234 4.46 0.59 22.30
N SER A 235 4.36 1.86 22.69
CA SER A 235 4.81 2.31 24.02
C SER A 235 3.83 1.83 25.09
N PRO A 236 4.33 1.42 26.29
CA PRO A 236 3.46 1.08 27.41
C PRO A 236 2.47 2.19 27.74
N VAL A 237 1.25 1.83 28.08
CA VAL A 237 0.19 2.75 28.46
C VAL A 237 -0.41 2.36 29.79
N THR A 238 -0.85 3.35 30.57
CA THR A 238 -1.29 3.17 31.94
C THR A 238 -2.71 3.70 32.17
N THR A 239 -3.37 3.15 33.19
CA THR A 239 -4.58 3.70 33.77
C THR A 239 -4.54 3.51 35.29
N ASP A 240 -5.16 4.43 36.01
CA ASP A 240 -5.21 4.36 37.47
C ASP A 240 -6.40 3.51 37.93
N PHE A 241 -6.28 2.97 39.13
CA PHE A 241 -7.28 2.20 39.82
C PHE A 241 -7.18 2.42 41.32
N LEU A 242 -8.29 2.44 42.04
CA LEU A 242 -8.29 2.58 43.48
C LEU A 242 -8.83 1.31 44.16
N VAL A 243 -8.01 0.71 45.04
CA VAL A 243 -8.45 -0.37 45.92
C VAL A 243 -8.95 0.22 47.24
N VAL A 244 -10.22 0.03 47.56
CA VAL A 244 -10.87 0.54 48.76
C VAL A 244 -11.21 -0.58 49.72
N GLY A 245 -11.23 -0.27 51.03
CA GLY A 245 -11.71 -1.17 52.05
C GLY A 245 -13.22 -0.97 52.31
N GLY A 246 -13.87 -1.96 52.91
CA GLY A 246 -15.25 -1.87 53.32
C GLY A 246 -16.27 -2.30 52.24
N THR A 247 -17.55 -2.19 52.58
CA THR A 247 -18.67 -2.44 51.67
C THR A 247 -18.84 -1.28 50.73
N ILE A 248 -18.64 -1.49 49.42
CA ILE A 248 -19.17 -0.56 48.41
C ILE A 248 -20.68 -0.82 48.40
N THR A 249 -21.44 -0.01 49.12
CA THR A 249 -22.88 0.00 49.02
C THR A 249 -23.21 0.63 47.68
N PRO A 250 -23.97 -0.01 46.76
CA PRO A 250 -24.50 0.68 45.60
C PRO A 250 -25.24 1.94 46.08
N PRO A 251 -25.20 3.04 45.37
CA PRO A 251 -26.03 4.21 45.71
C PRO A 251 -27.48 3.69 45.85
N ASP A 252 -28.10 3.99 46.98
CA ASP A 252 -29.50 3.68 47.20
C ASP A 252 -30.29 4.11 45.98
N GLU A 253 -31.08 3.19 45.41
CA GLU A 253 -32.00 3.57 44.35
C GLU A 253 -32.76 4.76 44.84
N VAL A 254 -32.54 5.91 44.24
CA VAL A 254 -33.31 7.13 44.52
C VAL A 254 -34.76 6.77 44.32
N GLY A 255 -35.45 6.74 45.46
CA GLY A 255 -36.77 6.18 45.57
C GLY A 255 -37.71 6.69 44.49
N ARG A 256 -38.39 5.73 43.90
CA ARG A 256 -39.64 5.99 43.17
C ARG A 256 -40.57 6.82 44.02
N ARG A 257 -40.81 8.05 43.59
CA ARG A 257 -42.00 8.80 43.86
C ARG A 257 -42.77 9.02 42.57
#